data_3d9ada14fa745e39cc11193615ef7af3
#
_entry.id   3d9ada14fa745e39cc11193615ef7af3
#
_cell.length_a   1.000
_cell.length_b   1.000
_cell.length_c   1.000
_cell.angle_alpha   90.00
_cell.angle_beta   90.00
_cell.angle_gamma   90.00
#
_symmetry.space_group_name_H-M   'P 1'
#
loop_
_entity.id
_entity.type
_entity.pdbx_description
1 polymer ?
#
loop_
_entity_poly.entity_id
_entity_poly.type
_entity_poly.pdbx_seq_one_letter_code
_entity_poly.pdbx_strand_id
1 'polypeptide(L)'
;MALFNKAINEITVKLVYYGPGLCGKTTNLEKIYSNPKLENKGKMISMATETDRTLFFDFMPMELGTVGGQKVRVQLYTVPGQVFYDATRKLVLRGADGVVFVADSQPSMRESNIQSLENLKTNLRLNRIDPDKVALVFQYNKRDLPNAEPVHAMTAYLQPGNAPVIEAAALNGIGVTATLRAAVARILENLKANVDTTIHEQPELAAPDLRAKSSAASAGSPKAEPFAAAVAVAEPEVTRSGRGEVEALLDSARQLISSLEAALQRAREHERALRERLSRL
;
A
#
# COMPACT_ATOMS: atom_id res chain seq x y z
N MET A 1 -5.19 -1.90 8.22
CA MET A 1 -5.75 -2.70 9.34
C MET A 1 -5.66 -4.15 8.93
N ALA A 2 -4.83 -4.92 9.62
CA ALA A 2 -4.57 -6.33 9.28
C ALA A 2 -5.88 -7.14 9.26
N LEU A 3 -6.00 -8.01 8.28
CA LEU A 3 -7.16 -8.89 8.15
C LEU A 3 -6.84 -10.26 8.76
N PHE A 4 -7.58 -10.62 9.80
CA PHE A 4 -7.48 -11.92 10.45
C PHE A 4 -8.52 -12.87 9.84
N ASN A 5 -8.06 -13.89 9.15
CA ASN A 5 -8.92 -14.98 8.70
C ASN A 5 -8.82 -16.16 9.68
N LYS A 6 -9.79 -16.26 10.59
CA LYS A 6 -9.85 -17.31 11.63
C LYS A 6 -10.03 -18.71 11.04
N ALA A 7 -10.69 -18.84 9.89
CA ALA A 7 -10.98 -20.15 9.28
C ALA A 7 -9.71 -20.87 8.79
N ILE A 8 -8.73 -20.13 8.29
CA ILE A 8 -7.46 -20.67 7.78
C ILE A 8 -6.26 -20.25 8.64
N ASN A 9 -6.50 -19.63 9.79
CA ASN A 9 -5.48 -19.14 10.72
C ASN A 9 -4.41 -18.28 10.00
N GLU A 10 -4.86 -17.28 9.23
CA GLU A 10 -4.02 -16.41 8.39
C GLU A 10 -4.17 -14.93 8.78
N ILE A 11 -3.05 -14.24 8.84
CA ILE A 11 -2.97 -12.78 8.97
C ILE A 11 -2.52 -12.21 7.63
N THR A 12 -3.33 -11.36 7.03
CA THR A 12 -2.94 -10.60 5.83
C THR A 12 -2.63 -9.16 6.22
N VAL A 13 -1.42 -8.69 5.89
CA VAL A 13 -0.96 -7.33 6.15
C VAL A 13 -0.63 -6.61 4.84
N LYS A 14 -0.84 -5.30 4.83
CA LYS A 14 -0.60 -4.43 3.69
C LYS A 14 0.63 -3.56 3.92
N LEU A 15 1.64 -3.70 3.05
CA LEU A 15 2.88 -2.93 3.05
C LEU A 15 2.99 -2.09 1.78
N VAL A 16 3.14 -0.78 1.93
CA VAL A 16 3.18 0.18 0.82
C VAL A 16 4.59 0.78 0.69
N TYR A 17 5.19 0.66 -0.49
CA TYR A 17 6.42 1.37 -0.85
C TYR A 17 6.08 2.76 -1.38
N TYR A 18 6.52 3.78 -0.67
CA TYR A 18 6.26 5.19 -0.93
C TYR A 18 7.57 5.96 -1.18
N GLY A 19 7.51 7.11 -1.85
CA GLY A 19 8.68 7.94 -2.14
C GLY A 19 8.54 8.69 -3.46
N PRO A 20 9.48 9.58 -3.79
CA PRO A 20 9.43 10.40 -4.99
C PRO A 20 9.49 9.57 -6.29
N GLY A 21 9.31 10.23 -7.42
CA GLY A 21 9.48 9.61 -8.75
C GLY A 21 10.88 9.01 -8.89
N LEU A 22 10.98 7.85 -9.55
CA LEU A 22 12.24 7.19 -9.92
C LEU A 22 13.17 6.82 -8.75
N CYS A 23 12.71 6.88 -7.49
CA CYS A 23 13.55 6.52 -6.33
C CYS A 23 13.79 5.00 -6.16
N GLY A 24 13.13 4.15 -6.98
CA GLY A 24 13.37 2.70 -7.01
C GLY A 24 12.33 1.85 -6.27
N LYS A 25 11.09 2.33 -6.09
CA LYS A 25 9.99 1.55 -5.48
C LYS A 25 9.69 0.28 -6.26
N THR A 26 9.41 0.38 -7.55
CA THR A 26 9.16 -0.76 -8.45
C THR A 26 10.38 -1.69 -8.50
N THR A 27 11.59 -1.15 -8.55
CA THR A 27 12.83 -1.94 -8.54
C THR A 27 12.95 -2.79 -7.27
N ASN A 28 12.52 -2.28 -6.11
CA ASN A 28 12.46 -3.08 -4.89
C ASN A 28 11.54 -4.30 -5.05
N LEU A 29 10.32 -4.12 -5.57
CA LEU A 29 9.39 -5.22 -5.79
C LEU A 29 9.92 -6.22 -6.82
N GLU A 30 10.49 -5.75 -7.93
CA GLU A 30 11.12 -6.60 -8.95
C GLU A 30 12.24 -7.46 -8.36
N LYS A 31 13.09 -6.88 -7.49
CA LYS A 31 14.17 -7.61 -6.82
C LYS A 31 13.66 -8.58 -5.75
N ILE A 32 12.59 -8.26 -5.05
CA ILE A 32 11.90 -9.21 -4.16
C ILE A 32 11.32 -10.36 -5.00
N TYR A 33 10.66 -10.04 -6.11
CA TYR A 33 10.04 -11.03 -7.00
C TYR A 33 11.08 -11.98 -7.63
N SER A 34 12.20 -11.46 -8.09
CA SER A 34 13.28 -12.24 -8.72
C SER A 34 14.19 -12.97 -7.72
N ASN A 35 14.08 -12.71 -6.40
CA ASN A 35 14.95 -13.33 -5.42
C ASN A 35 14.58 -14.81 -5.18
N PRO A 36 15.44 -15.79 -5.55
CA PRO A 36 15.14 -17.21 -5.40
C PRO A 36 15.08 -17.68 -3.94
N LYS A 37 15.64 -16.91 -3.00
CA LYS A 37 15.61 -17.23 -1.55
C LYS A 37 14.28 -16.88 -0.89
N LEU A 38 13.42 -16.15 -1.57
CA LEU A 38 12.08 -15.83 -1.10
C LEU A 38 11.09 -16.71 -1.85
N GLU A 39 10.56 -17.70 -1.18
CA GLU A 39 9.57 -18.64 -1.70
C GLU A 39 8.15 -18.10 -1.53
N ASN A 40 7.17 -18.79 -2.10
CA ASN A 40 5.74 -18.50 -1.95
C ASN A 40 5.33 -17.07 -2.36
N LYS A 41 5.90 -16.56 -3.45
CA LYS A 41 5.50 -15.29 -4.06
C LYS A 41 4.38 -15.54 -5.06
N GLY A 42 3.30 -14.75 -4.97
CA GLY A 42 2.27 -14.71 -5.99
C GLY A 42 2.71 -13.92 -7.23
N LYS A 43 1.85 -13.87 -8.22
CA LYS A 43 2.13 -13.11 -9.45
C LYS A 43 2.26 -11.62 -9.14
N MET A 44 3.33 -11.00 -9.64
CA MET A 44 3.46 -9.55 -9.63
C MET A 44 2.56 -8.98 -10.74
N ILE A 45 1.72 -8.03 -10.37
CA ILE A 45 0.82 -7.31 -11.28
C ILE A 45 1.28 -5.87 -11.31
N SER A 46 1.65 -5.37 -12.49
CA SER A 46 1.98 -3.97 -12.71
C SER A 46 0.90 -3.34 -13.57
N MET A 47 0.26 -2.32 -13.07
CA MET A 47 -0.67 -1.49 -13.81
C MET A 47 0.09 -0.30 -14.40
N ALA A 48 0.65 -0.50 -15.60
CA ALA A 48 1.34 0.54 -16.36
C ALA A 48 0.49 0.95 -17.57
N THR A 49 0.58 2.21 -17.98
CA THR A 49 0.14 2.60 -19.33
C THR A 49 1.33 2.55 -20.29
N GLU A 50 1.03 2.55 -21.60
CA GLU A 50 2.04 2.48 -22.66
C GLU A 50 3.07 3.62 -22.63
N THR A 51 2.76 4.75 -21.96
CA THR A 51 3.59 5.95 -21.92
C THR A 51 4.34 6.17 -20.61
N ASP A 52 3.93 5.56 -19.49
CA ASP A 52 4.56 5.75 -18.18
C ASP A 52 4.66 4.44 -17.42
N ARG A 53 5.85 4.12 -16.86
CA ARG A 53 6.16 2.81 -16.26
C ARG A 53 5.30 2.44 -15.04
N THR A 54 4.66 3.40 -14.39
CA THR A 54 3.80 3.12 -13.24
C THR A 54 2.69 4.16 -13.16
N LEU A 55 1.56 3.93 -13.85
CA LEU A 55 0.43 4.86 -13.80
C LEU A 55 -0.42 4.70 -12.56
N PHE A 56 -0.53 3.51 -12.02
CA PHE A 56 -1.38 3.31 -10.87
C PHE A 56 -0.63 2.72 -9.68
N PHE A 57 -0.15 1.50 -9.74
CA PHE A 57 0.62 0.84 -8.67
C PHE A 57 1.10 -0.55 -9.11
N ASP A 58 2.16 -1.04 -8.49
CA ASP A 58 2.53 -2.44 -8.57
C ASP A 58 1.96 -3.18 -7.34
N PHE A 59 1.56 -4.42 -7.54
CA PHE A 59 1.02 -5.29 -6.50
C PHE A 59 1.67 -6.66 -6.55
N MET A 60 2.06 -7.18 -5.39
CA MET A 60 2.58 -8.53 -5.27
C MET A 60 2.21 -9.13 -3.90
N PRO A 61 1.42 -10.20 -3.87
CA PRO A 61 1.21 -10.97 -2.64
C PRO A 61 2.38 -11.93 -2.40
N MET A 62 2.76 -12.12 -1.13
CA MET A 62 3.72 -13.14 -0.74
C MET A 62 3.39 -13.73 0.62
N GLU A 63 3.75 -15.00 0.85
CA GLU A 63 3.64 -15.66 2.13
C GLU A 63 5.00 -15.66 2.83
N LEU A 64 5.02 -15.25 4.10
CA LEU A 64 6.27 -15.17 4.89
C LEU A 64 6.47 -16.34 5.84
N GLY A 65 5.60 -17.35 5.79
CA GLY A 65 5.60 -18.48 6.70
C GLY A 65 4.69 -18.24 7.90
N THR A 66 5.02 -18.86 9.06
CA THR A 66 4.15 -18.87 10.24
C THR A 66 4.80 -18.07 11.38
N VAL A 67 4.03 -17.18 12.00
CA VAL A 67 4.43 -16.41 13.19
C VAL A 67 3.36 -16.62 14.27
N GLY A 68 3.77 -17.11 15.46
CA GLY A 68 2.83 -17.39 16.53
C GLY A 68 1.75 -18.40 16.19
N GLY A 69 2.04 -19.37 15.30
CA GLY A 69 1.09 -20.37 14.83
C GLY A 69 0.17 -19.88 13.70
N GLN A 70 0.22 -18.61 13.31
CA GLN A 70 -0.59 -18.03 12.25
C GLN A 70 0.20 -17.84 10.96
N LYS A 71 -0.36 -18.20 9.81
CA LYS A 71 0.23 -17.89 8.50
C LYS A 71 0.22 -16.39 8.28
N VAL A 72 1.36 -15.83 7.83
CA VAL A 72 1.48 -14.41 7.53
C VAL A 72 1.58 -14.21 6.03
N ARG A 73 0.61 -13.52 5.47
CA ARG A 73 0.61 -13.07 4.09
C ARG A 73 0.84 -11.57 4.03
N VAL A 74 1.77 -11.13 3.21
CA VAL A 74 2.04 -9.71 2.97
C VAL A 74 1.60 -9.32 1.57
N GLN A 75 0.84 -8.26 1.47
CA GLN A 75 0.46 -7.63 0.22
C GLN A 75 1.36 -6.42 0.02
N LEU A 76 2.28 -6.51 -0.93
CA LEU A 76 3.22 -5.44 -1.28
C LEU A 76 2.62 -4.56 -2.37
N TYR A 77 2.66 -3.25 -2.15
CA TYR A 77 2.19 -2.24 -3.09
C TYR A 77 3.27 -1.20 -3.34
N THR A 78 3.36 -0.66 -4.55
CA THR A 78 4.04 0.61 -4.81
C THR A 78 3.01 1.70 -5.08
N VAL A 79 3.43 2.95 -4.98
CA VAL A 79 2.63 4.10 -5.42
C VAL A 79 3.36 4.87 -6.51
N PRO A 80 2.63 5.54 -7.44
CA PRO A 80 3.25 6.44 -8.39
C PRO A 80 3.93 7.60 -7.65
N GLY A 81 5.19 7.88 -8.03
CA GLY A 81 5.98 8.92 -7.36
C GLY A 81 5.75 10.33 -7.89
N GLN A 82 5.11 10.48 -9.04
CA GLN A 82 4.85 11.77 -9.67
C GLN A 82 3.76 12.55 -8.95
N VAL A 83 3.87 13.88 -8.93
CA VAL A 83 3.00 14.78 -8.15
C VAL A 83 1.53 14.65 -8.52
N PHE A 84 1.22 14.43 -9.80
CA PHE A 84 -0.15 14.39 -10.35
C PHE A 84 -1.00 13.23 -9.84
N TYR A 85 -0.40 12.18 -9.28
CA TYR A 85 -1.12 10.97 -8.85
C TYR A 85 -1.43 10.93 -7.35
N ASP A 86 -1.67 12.09 -6.74
CA ASP A 86 -1.94 12.16 -5.29
C ASP A 86 -3.19 11.37 -4.87
N ALA A 87 -4.25 11.41 -5.68
CA ALA A 87 -5.46 10.62 -5.44
C ALA A 87 -5.18 9.11 -5.42
N THR A 88 -4.33 8.62 -6.34
CA THR A 88 -3.91 7.21 -6.38
C THR A 88 -3.07 6.84 -5.16
N ARG A 89 -2.11 7.71 -4.76
CA ARG A 89 -1.31 7.49 -3.55
C ARG A 89 -2.18 7.38 -2.31
N LYS A 90 -3.14 8.29 -2.14
CA LYS A 90 -4.10 8.26 -1.04
C LYS A 90 -4.94 6.98 -1.04
N LEU A 91 -5.43 6.54 -2.21
CA LEU A 91 -6.22 5.32 -2.34
C LEU A 91 -5.40 4.08 -1.96
N VAL A 92 -4.17 3.97 -2.47
CA VAL A 92 -3.29 2.82 -2.18
C VAL A 92 -2.89 2.79 -0.71
N LEU A 93 -2.71 3.92 -0.03
CA LEU A 93 -2.41 3.96 1.40
C LEU A 93 -3.58 3.54 2.29
N ARG A 94 -4.81 3.49 1.79
CA ARG A 94 -5.97 3.08 2.59
C ARG A 94 -5.79 1.68 3.15
N GLY A 95 -5.86 1.57 4.48
CA GLY A 95 -5.69 0.29 5.19
C GLY A 95 -4.26 -0.23 5.21
N ALA A 96 -3.25 0.61 4.95
CA ALA A 96 -1.85 0.21 5.09
C ALA A 96 -1.52 -0.10 6.55
N ASP A 97 -0.86 -1.24 6.79
CA ASP A 97 -0.35 -1.66 8.10
C ASP A 97 1.10 -1.22 8.28
N GLY A 98 1.82 -1.04 7.18
CA GLY A 98 3.19 -0.51 7.18
C GLY A 98 3.53 0.23 5.90
N VAL A 99 4.55 1.07 5.99
CA VAL A 99 5.07 1.86 4.87
C VAL A 99 6.60 1.77 4.84
N VAL A 100 7.15 1.53 3.65
CA VAL A 100 8.57 1.74 3.36
C VAL A 100 8.69 3.07 2.61
N PHE A 101 9.32 4.06 3.23
CA PHE A 101 9.65 5.30 2.56
C PHE A 101 11.01 5.15 1.87
N VAL A 102 10.99 5.07 0.54
CA VAL A 102 12.18 4.96 -0.31
C VAL A 102 12.64 6.36 -0.68
N ALA A 103 13.73 6.82 -0.07
CA ALA A 103 14.39 8.08 -0.41
C ALA A 103 15.51 7.84 -1.43
N ASP A 104 15.64 8.76 -2.36
CA ASP A 104 16.72 8.75 -3.34
C ASP A 104 17.94 9.46 -2.76
N SER A 105 19.11 8.79 -2.73
CA SER A 105 20.34 9.34 -2.13
C SER A 105 21.03 10.39 -2.98
N GLN A 106 20.56 10.74 -4.17
CA GLN A 106 21.14 11.79 -4.98
C GLN A 106 20.86 13.17 -4.36
N PRO A 107 21.87 14.07 -4.24
CA PRO A 107 21.70 15.41 -3.66
C PRO A 107 20.62 16.24 -4.35
N SER A 108 20.46 16.07 -5.67
CA SER A 108 19.42 16.74 -6.48
C SER A 108 18.00 16.30 -6.10
N MET A 109 17.83 15.19 -5.38
CA MET A 109 16.54 14.64 -4.99
C MET A 109 16.11 15.03 -3.57
N ARG A 110 16.92 15.81 -2.85
CA ARG A 110 16.63 16.23 -1.47
C ARG A 110 15.24 16.83 -1.34
N GLU A 111 14.92 17.84 -2.13
CA GLU A 111 13.63 18.53 -2.08
C GLU A 111 12.47 17.57 -2.43
N SER A 112 12.65 16.74 -3.45
CA SER A 112 11.66 15.72 -3.83
C SER A 112 11.43 14.69 -2.72
N ASN A 113 12.47 14.30 -1.98
CA ASN A 113 12.34 13.42 -0.81
C ASN A 113 11.51 14.08 0.29
N ILE A 114 11.80 15.35 0.62
CA ILE A 114 11.08 16.11 1.66
C ILE A 114 9.61 16.23 1.29
N GLN A 115 9.29 16.73 0.09
CA GLN A 115 7.92 16.90 -0.40
C GLN A 115 7.14 15.58 -0.42
N SER A 116 7.80 14.49 -0.84
CA SER A 116 7.18 13.16 -0.85
C SER A 116 6.89 12.64 0.56
N LEU A 117 7.76 12.91 1.53
CA LEU A 117 7.55 12.52 2.93
C LEU A 117 6.40 13.32 3.59
N GLU A 118 6.33 14.61 3.33
CA GLU A 118 5.22 15.46 3.79
C GLU A 118 3.89 15.03 3.19
N ASN A 119 3.89 14.71 1.89
CA ASN A 119 2.73 14.16 1.21
C ASN A 119 2.31 12.80 1.81
N LEU A 120 3.26 11.91 2.13
CA LEU A 120 2.97 10.67 2.83
C LEU A 120 2.26 10.92 4.16
N LYS A 121 2.83 11.79 5.02
CA LYS A 121 2.25 12.12 6.33
C LYS A 121 0.82 12.68 6.19
N THR A 122 0.61 13.54 5.21
CA THR A 122 -0.71 14.12 4.90
C THR A 122 -1.70 13.03 4.47
N ASN A 123 -1.32 12.16 3.53
CA ASN A 123 -2.17 11.09 3.02
C ASN A 123 -2.46 10.02 4.07
N LEU A 124 -1.54 9.73 4.99
CA LEU A 124 -1.80 8.86 6.14
C LEU A 124 -2.90 9.44 7.03
N ARG A 125 -2.80 10.73 7.43
CA ARG A 125 -3.81 11.41 8.24
C ARG A 125 -5.18 11.42 7.56
N LEU A 126 -5.24 11.71 6.26
CA LEU A 126 -6.48 11.67 5.46
C LEU A 126 -7.12 10.27 5.41
N ASN A 127 -6.32 9.21 5.56
CA ASN A 127 -6.78 7.83 5.68
C ASN A 127 -7.05 7.40 7.14
N ARG A 128 -6.99 8.32 8.11
CA ARG A 128 -7.13 8.07 9.55
C ARG A 128 -6.07 7.11 10.09
N ILE A 129 -4.89 7.13 9.49
CA ILE A 129 -3.71 6.41 9.95
C ILE A 129 -2.78 7.43 10.61
N ASP A 130 -2.42 7.17 11.86
CA ASP A 130 -1.48 8.02 12.60
C ASP A 130 -0.06 7.80 12.06
N PRO A 131 0.60 8.84 11.50
CA PRO A 131 1.95 8.72 10.96
C PRO A 131 3.01 8.26 11.98
N ASP A 132 2.77 8.54 13.27
CA ASP A 132 3.72 8.21 14.34
C ASP A 132 3.54 6.77 14.87
N LYS A 133 2.38 6.16 14.58
CA LYS A 133 2.04 4.79 15.00
C LYS A 133 2.14 3.76 13.88
N VAL A 134 2.08 4.18 12.63
CA VAL A 134 2.23 3.25 11.50
C VAL A 134 3.62 2.62 11.49
N ALA A 135 3.72 1.36 11.09
CA ALA A 135 5.02 0.68 10.93
C ALA A 135 5.79 1.32 9.76
N LEU A 136 6.55 2.38 10.05
CA LEU A 136 7.33 3.13 9.07
C LEU A 136 8.80 2.67 9.09
N VAL A 137 9.36 2.43 7.91
CA VAL A 137 10.78 2.14 7.68
C VAL A 137 11.30 3.06 6.58
N PHE A 138 12.47 3.64 6.78
CA PHE A 138 13.15 4.43 5.76
C PHE A 138 14.16 3.57 5.02
N GLN A 139 14.15 3.65 3.70
CA GLN A 139 15.18 3.07 2.84
C GLN A 139 15.88 4.20 2.11
N TYR A 140 17.19 4.40 2.36
CA TYR A 140 18.03 5.32 1.59
C TYR A 140 18.59 4.54 0.41
N ASN A 141 17.96 4.70 -0.75
CA ASN A 141 18.28 3.93 -1.95
C ASN A 141 19.27 4.64 -2.85
N LYS A 142 19.83 3.90 -3.80
CA LYS A 142 20.86 4.35 -4.76
C LYS A 142 22.20 4.67 -4.10
N ARG A 143 22.54 3.89 -3.04
CA ARG A 143 23.83 4.03 -2.34
C ARG A 143 25.03 3.60 -3.17
N ASP A 144 24.80 2.96 -4.31
CA ASP A 144 25.78 2.58 -5.32
C ASP A 144 26.26 3.75 -6.18
N LEU A 145 25.59 4.89 -6.12
CA LEU A 145 26.00 6.07 -6.88
C LEU A 145 27.19 6.78 -6.19
N PRO A 146 28.20 7.23 -6.97
CA PRO A 146 29.41 7.85 -6.42
C PRO A 146 29.16 9.19 -5.72
N ASN A 147 28.06 9.86 -6.07
CA ASN A 147 27.63 11.13 -5.49
C ASN A 147 26.48 10.99 -4.49
N ALA A 148 26.28 9.79 -3.92
CA ALA A 148 25.23 9.59 -2.93
C ALA A 148 25.47 10.47 -1.70
N GLU A 149 24.41 11.19 -1.28
CA GLU A 149 24.46 12.06 -0.10
C GLU A 149 24.77 11.24 1.18
N PRO A 150 25.60 11.74 2.10
CA PRO A 150 25.91 11.03 3.35
C PRO A 150 24.64 10.70 4.15
N VAL A 151 24.59 9.52 4.77
CA VAL A 151 23.43 9.05 5.55
C VAL A 151 23.02 10.05 6.63
N HIS A 152 24.00 10.62 7.37
CA HIS A 152 23.71 11.60 8.41
C HIS A 152 23.04 12.87 7.88
N ALA A 153 23.41 13.32 6.67
CA ALA A 153 22.81 14.48 6.03
C ALA A 153 21.35 14.18 5.64
N MET A 154 21.08 13.01 5.04
CA MET A 154 19.73 12.58 4.73
C MET A 154 18.88 12.43 6.00
N THR A 155 19.43 11.86 7.07
CA THR A 155 18.75 11.70 8.35
C THR A 155 18.40 13.05 9.00
N ALA A 156 19.27 14.06 8.83
CA ALA A 156 19.02 15.39 9.38
C ALA A 156 17.76 16.07 8.80
N TYR A 157 17.48 15.92 7.50
CA TYR A 157 16.31 16.55 6.89
C TYR A 157 15.08 15.63 6.80
N LEU A 158 15.26 14.29 6.73
CA LEU A 158 14.14 13.36 6.72
C LEU A 158 13.57 13.07 8.11
N GLN A 159 14.39 13.22 9.14
CA GLN A 159 13.99 13.06 10.55
C GLN A 159 13.21 11.76 10.81
N PRO A 160 13.80 10.58 10.57
CA PRO A 160 13.12 9.29 10.70
C PRO A 160 12.69 8.96 12.13
N GLY A 161 13.16 9.70 13.14
CA GLY A 161 12.88 9.43 14.55
C GLY A 161 13.32 8.02 14.96
N ASN A 162 12.38 7.22 15.49
CA ASN A 162 12.62 5.83 15.89
C ASN A 162 12.40 4.82 14.76
N ALA A 163 12.10 5.27 13.53
CA ALA A 163 11.95 4.37 12.40
C ALA A 163 13.30 3.85 11.92
N PRO A 164 13.44 2.54 11.64
CA PRO A 164 14.65 1.98 11.09
C PRO A 164 15.04 2.66 9.78
N VAL A 165 16.34 2.91 9.60
CA VAL A 165 16.93 3.41 8.35
C VAL A 165 17.79 2.29 7.77
N ILE A 166 17.51 1.92 6.53
CA ILE A 166 18.22 0.88 5.78
C ILE A 166 18.85 1.49 4.55
N GLU A 167 20.16 1.35 4.41
CA GLU A 167 20.87 1.70 3.19
C GLU A 167 20.63 0.65 2.12
N ALA A 168 20.38 1.08 0.89
CA ALA A 168 20.08 0.19 -0.21
C ALA A 168 20.67 0.65 -1.55
N ALA A 169 20.96 -0.35 -2.38
CA ALA A 169 21.19 -0.23 -3.81
C ALA A 169 20.25 -1.22 -4.50
N ALA A 170 18.98 -0.82 -4.61
CA ALA A 170 17.93 -1.73 -5.05
C ALA A 170 18.21 -2.33 -6.43
N LEU A 171 18.83 -1.59 -7.33
CA LEU A 171 19.25 -2.10 -8.65
C LEU A 171 20.15 -3.34 -8.54
N ASN A 172 20.98 -3.39 -7.52
CA ASN A 172 21.89 -4.50 -7.22
C ASN A 172 21.31 -5.52 -6.22
N GLY A 173 20.06 -5.30 -5.74
CA GLY A 173 19.41 -6.14 -4.73
C GLY A 173 19.90 -5.92 -3.30
N ILE A 174 20.88 -5.00 -3.09
CA ILE A 174 21.46 -4.70 -1.78
C ILE A 174 20.43 -3.95 -0.93
N GLY A 175 20.27 -4.34 0.33
CA GLY A 175 19.34 -3.69 1.27
C GLY A 175 17.86 -4.05 1.09
N VAL A 176 17.45 -4.58 -0.08
CA VAL A 176 16.05 -4.86 -0.43
C VAL A 176 15.39 -5.84 0.56
N THR A 177 16.01 -7.00 0.77
CA THR A 177 15.48 -8.01 1.70
C THR A 177 15.56 -7.53 3.16
N ALA A 178 16.59 -6.77 3.53
CA ALA A 178 16.71 -6.19 4.86
C ALA A 178 15.57 -5.19 5.14
N THR A 179 15.25 -4.33 4.17
CA THR A 179 14.13 -3.39 4.24
C THR A 179 12.79 -4.12 4.43
N LEU A 180 12.53 -5.15 3.62
CA LEU A 180 11.31 -5.95 3.72
C LEU A 180 11.18 -6.60 5.11
N ARG A 181 12.26 -7.22 5.62
CA ARG A 181 12.27 -7.85 6.95
C ARG A 181 12.01 -6.82 8.07
N ALA A 182 12.67 -5.67 8.03
CA ALA A 182 12.46 -4.60 9.01
C ALA A 182 11.01 -4.10 9.00
N ALA A 183 10.42 -3.89 7.82
CA ALA A 183 9.05 -3.44 7.69
C ALA A 183 8.05 -4.46 8.25
N VAL A 184 8.22 -5.75 7.92
CA VAL A 184 7.36 -6.82 8.42
C VAL A 184 7.50 -6.99 9.94
N ALA A 185 8.73 -6.95 10.47
CA ALA A 185 8.96 -7.04 11.92
C ALA A 185 8.19 -5.92 12.65
N ARG A 186 8.29 -4.67 12.20
CA ARG A 186 7.56 -3.55 12.79
C ARG A 186 6.03 -3.68 12.68
N ILE A 187 5.52 -4.18 11.56
CA ILE A 187 4.08 -4.45 11.43
C ILE A 187 3.64 -5.47 12.49
N LEU A 188 4.38 -6.58 12.63
CA LEU A 188 4.03 -7.62 13.59
C LEU A 188 4.16 -7.15 15.05
N GLU A 189 5.15 -6.32 15.37
CA GLU A 189 5.27 -5.66 16.68
C GLU A 189 4.06 -4.77 16.99
N ASN A 190 3.65 -3.92 16.04
CA ASN A 190 2.47 -3.07 16.18
C ASN A 190 1.18 -3.89 16.36
N LEU A 191 1.05 -5.01 15.64
CA LEU A 191 -0.12 -5.90 15.79
C LEU A 191 -0.18 -6.54 17.17
N LYS A 192 0.96 -7.00 17.72
CA LYS A 192 1.03 -7.56 19.07
C LYS A 192 0.65 -6.51 20.13
N ALA A 193 1.24 -5.31 20.06
CA ALA A 193 0.93 -4.23 20.98
C ALA A 193 -0.55 -3.85 20.99
N ASN A 194 -1.20 -3.84 19.82
CA ASN A 194 -2.64 -3.56 19.72
C ASN A 194 -3.52 -4.68 20.29
N VAL A 195 -3.12 -5.94 20.17
CA VAL A 195 -3.83 -7.08 20.77
C VAL A 195 -3.76 -7.02 22.29
N ASP A 196 -2.61 -6.75 22.87
CA ASP A 196 -2.41 -6.65 24.31
C ASP A 196 -3.21 -5.48 24.90
N THR A 197 -3.30 -4.36 24.22
CA THR A 197 -4.10 -3.19 24.64
C THR A 197 -5.61 -3.52 24.66
N THR A 198 -6.10 -4.28 23.67
CA THR A 198 -7.52 -4.65 23.58
C THR A 198 -7.95 -5.61 24.70
N ILE A 199 -7.02 -6.43 25.22
CA ILE A 199 -7.29 -7.35 26.33
C ILE A 199 -7.40 -6.60 27.67
N HIS A 200 -6.70 -5.48 27.82
CA HIS A 200 -6.76 -4.67 29.05
C HIS A 200 -7.93 -3.69 29.13
N GLU A 201 -8.63 -3.42 28.04
CA GLU A 201 -9.78 -2.50 28.00
C GLU A 201 -11.15 -3.19 28.07
N GLN A 202 -11.25 -4.49 28.33
CA GLN A 202 -12.54 -5.11 28.62
C GLN A 202 -12.89 -4.86 30.09
N PRO A 203 -13.91 -4.02 30.41
CA PRO A 203 -14.41 -3.96 31.78
C PRO A 203 -14.98 -5.34 32.10
N GLU A 204 -14.58 -5.85 33.25
CA GLU A 204 -15.07 -7.07 33.85
C GLU A 204 -16.61 -6.99 33.94
N LEU A 205 -17.31 -7.60 32.98
CA LEU A 205 -18.75 -7.75 33.03
C LEU A 205 -19.02 -8.71 34.17
N ALA A 206 -19.49 -8.17 35.31
CA ALA A 206 -19.99 -8.90 36.46
C ALA A 206 -20.97 -9.98 35.97
N ALA A 207 -20.65 -11.21 36.29
CA ALA A 207 -21.51 -12.37 36.00
C ALA A 207 -22.90 -12.17 36.63
N PRO A 208 -23.98 -12.28 35.86
CA PRO A 208 -25.31 -12.30 36.47
C PRO A 208 -25.53 -13.60 37.27
N ASP A 209 -25.93 -13.42 38.50
CA ASP A 209 -26.25 -14.45 39.48
C ASP A 209 -27.43 -15.34 39.00
N LEU A 210 -27.10 -16.50 38.46
CA LEU A 210 -28.10 -17.50 38.03
C LEU A 210 -28.50 -18.44 39.17
N ARG A 211 -29.20 -17.89 40.18
CA ARG A 211 -29.97 -18.66 41.16
C ARG A 211 -31.39 -18.13 41.25
N ALA A 212 -32.27 -18.59 40.39
CA ALA A 212 -33.67 -18.85 40.79
C ALA A 212 -34.52 -19.46 39.65
N LYS A 213 -35.05 -20.60 40.00
CA LYS A 213 -36.30 -21.24 39.53
C LYS A 213 -36.30 -22.16 38.33
N SER A 214 -36.13 -23.43 38.67
CA SER A 214 -36.71 -24.57 37.96
C SER A 214 -38.26 -24.55 38.11
N SER A 215 -38.99 -24.65 37.01
CA SER A 215 -40.25 -25.40 36.93
C SER A 215 -40.70 -25.58 35.49
N ALA A 216 -40.73 -26.83 35.08
CA ALA A 216 -41.63 -27.55 34.19
C ALA A 216 -42.31 -26.84 33.00
N ALA A 217 -42.05 -27.32 31.79
CA ALA A 217 -43.10 -28.06 31.04
C ALA A 217 -42.52 -28.56 29.69
N SER A 218 -42.87 -29.83 29.47
CA SER A 218 -42.65 -30.65 28.28
C SER A 218 -43.36 -30.12 27.04
N ALA A 219 -42.80 -30.29 25.88
CA ALA A 219 -43.39 -30.96 24.71
C ALA A 219 -42.82 -30.42 23.37
N GLY A 220 -42.50 -31.31 22.47
CA GLY A 220 -42.62 -31.08 21.04
C GLY A 220 -41.31 -30.91 20.25
N SER A 221 -40.70 -32.01 19.83
CA SER A 221 -39.83 -32.04 18.68
C SER A 221 -40.64 -31.87 17.39
N PRO A 222 -40.15 -31.13 16.41
CA PRO A 222 -40.36 -31.52 15.04
C PRO A 222 -39.04 -31.69 14.27
N LYS A 223 -39.12 -32.71 13.45
CA LYS A 223 -38.25 -33.31 12.47
C LYS A 223 -37.36 -32.33 11.67
N ALA A 224 -36.13 -32.79 11.43
CA ALA A 224 -35.24 -32.30 10.44
C ALA A 224 -35.79 -32.51 9.02
N GLU A 225 -35.77 -31.46 8.21
CA GLU A 225 -35.80 -31.56 6.76
C GLU A 225 -34.61 -30.74 6.18
N PRO A 226 -34.03 -31.18 5.05
CA PRO A 226 -32.77 -30.64 4.53
C PRO A 226 -33.04 -29.38 3.71
N PHE A 227 -32.46 -28.27 4.11
CA PHE A 227 -32.47 -27.04 3.31
C PHE A 227 -31.27 -27.05 2.34
N ALA A 228 -31.53 -27.57 1.12
CA ALA A 228 -30.78 -27.21 -0.06
C ALA A 228 -31.54 -26.09 -0.75
N ALA A 229 -31.08 -24.86 -0.63
CA ALA A 229 -31.58 -23.75 -1.44
C ALA A 229 -30.44 -22.75 -1.73
N ALA A 230 -30.00 -22.78 -2.96
CA ALA A 230 -29.54 -21.69 -3.81
C ALA A 230 -29.17 -20.38 -3.12
N VAL A 231 -27.86 -20.11 -3.03
CA VAL A 231 -27.36 -18.74 -2.93
C VAL A 231 -27.40 -18.14 -4.34
N ALA A 232 -28.50 -17.49 -4.69
CA ALA A 232 -28.55 -16.56 -5.79
C ALA A 232 -27.77 -15.30 -5.36
N VAL A 233 -26.63 -15.07 -5.96
CA VAL A 233 -25.92 -13.79 -5.89
C VAL A 233 -26.82 -12.76 -6.58
N ALA A 234 -27.49 -11.91 -5.81
CA ALA A 234 -28.19 -10.75 -6.34
C ALA A 234 -27.16 -9.78 -6.87
N GLU A 235 -27.13 -9.62 -8.18
CA GLU A 235 -26.47 -8.48 -8.82
C GLU A 235 -27.14 -7.19 -8.31
N PRO A 236 -26.36 -6.13 -7.97
CA PRO A 236 -26.96 -4.87 -7.56
C PRO A 236 -27.75 -4.29 -8.76
N GLU A 237 -29.06 -4.13 -8.62
CA GLU A 237 -29.87 -3.39 -9.55
C GLU A 237 -29.37 -1.94 -9.63
N VAL A 238 -28.67 -1.61 -10.72
CA VAL A 238 -28.35 -0.24 -11.08
C VAL A 238 -29.66 0.44 -11.50
N THR A 239 -30.17 1.29 -10.62
CA THR A 239 -31.36 2.09 -10.93
C THR A 239 -31.13 2.91 -12.18
N ARG A 240 -32.18 3.11 -13.00
CA ARG A 240 -32.14 3.89 -14.27
C ARG A 240 -31.52 5.29 -14.12
N SER A 241 -31.57 5.89 -12.94
CA SER A 241 -30.93 7.18 -12.62
C SER A 241 -29.40 7.09 -12.60
N GLY A 242 -28.82 6.02 -12.08
CA GLY A 242 -27.36 5.86 -12.00
C GLY A 242 -26.69 5.61 -13.37
N ARG A 243 -27.41 5.06 -14.35
CA ARG A 243 -26.86 4.87 -15.70
C ARG A 243 -26.61 6.19 -16.41
N GLY A 244 -27.52 7.16 -16.31
CA GLY A 244 -27.35 8.48 -16.91
C GLY A 244 -26.16 9.27 -16.33
N GLU A 245 -25.95 9.17 -15.02
CA GLU A 245 -24.80 9.81 -14.36
C GLU A 245 -23.48 9.16 -14.76
N VAL A 246 -23.45 7.85 -14.89
CA VAL A 246 -22.24 7.12 -15.35
C VAL A 246 -21.92 7.43 -16.80
N GLU A 247 -22.91 7.51 -17.69
CA GLU A 247 -22.72 7.93 -19.09
C GLU A 247 -22.22 9.37 -19.19
N ALA A 248 -22.79 10.31 -18.42
CA ALA A 248 -22.34 11.70 -18.39
C ALA A 248 -20.89 11.83 -17.87
N LEU A 249 -20.50 11.04 -16.86
CA LEU A 249 -19.12 10.98 -16.38
C LEU A 249 -18.16 10.39 -17.42
N LEU A 250 -18.58 9.35 -18.15
CA LEU A 250 -17.80 8.77 -19.24
C LEU A 250 -17.59 9.75 -20.39
N ASP A 251 -18.61 10.51 -20.77
CA ASP A 251 -18.50 11.52 -21.82
C ASP A 251 -17.63 12.69 -21.38
N SER A 252 -17.73 13.13 -20.15
CA SER A 252 -16.83 14.14 -19.56
C SER A 252 -15.37 13.66 -19.55
N ALA A 253 -15.13 12.40 -19.18
CA ALA A 253 -13.81 11.79 -19.22
C ALA A 253 -13.25 11.72 -20.64
N ARG A 254 -14.07 11.34 -21.64
CA ARG A 254 -13.67 11.32 -23.06
C ARG A 254 -13.29 12.72 -23.57
N GLN A 255 -14.06 13.76 -23.19
CA GLN A 255 -13.73 15.15 -23.56
C GLN A 255 -12.41 15.61 -22.94
N LEU A 256 -12.14 15.24 -21.67
CA LEU A 256 -10.88 15.54 -21.00
C LEU A 256 -9.70 14.84 -21.69
N ILE A 257 -9.84 13.58 -22.06
CA ILE A 257 -8.82 12.81 -22.78
C ILE A 257 -8.50 13.48 -24.11
N SER A 258 -9.51 13.81 -24.91
CA SER A 258 -9.34 14.50 -26.20
C SER A 258 -8.65 15.87 -26.06
N SER A 259 -8.98 16.63 -25.01
CA SER A 259 -8.34 17.92 -24.71
C SER A 259 -6.86 17.76 -24.32
N LEU A 260 -6.53 16.71 -23.55
CA LEU A 260 -5.16 16.40 -23.15
C LEU A 260 -4.31 15.93 -24.35
N GLU A 261 -4.88 15.11 -25.21
CA GLU A 261 -4.21 14.66 -26.46
C GLU A 261 -3.87 15.86 -27.36
N ALA A 262 -4.79 16.79 -27.54
CA ALA A 262 -4.54 18.02 -28.31
C ALA A 262 -3.48 18.92 -27.66
N ALA A 263 -3.43 18.99 -26.33
CA ALA A 263 -2.40 19.73 -25.61
C ALA A 263 -1.01 19.07 -25.75
N LEU A 264 -0.96 17.74 -25.67
CA LEU A 264 0.26 16.97 -25.86
C LEU A 264 0.83 17.11 -27.27
N GLN A 265 -0.05 17.08 -28.27
CA GLN A 265 0.36 17.28 -29.67
C GLN A 265 1.00 18.67 -29.88
N ARG A 266 0.39 19.72 -29.33
CA ARG A 266 0.96 21.10 -29.38
C ARG A 266 2.32 21.19 -28.68
N ALA A 267 2.49 20.50 -27.53
CA ALA A 267 3.75 20.48 -26.81
C ALA A 267 4.86 19.78 -27.63
N ARG A 268 4.55 18.68 -28.31
CA ARG A 268 5.49 17.96 -29.20
C ARG A 268 5.91 18.83 -30.41
N GLU A 269 4.97 19.54 -31.00
CA GLU A 269 5.25 20.46 -32.11
C GLU A 269 6.17 21.62 -31.68
N HIS A 270 5.92 22.16 -30.47
CA HIS A 270 6.77 23.20 -29.90
C HIS A 270 8.20 22.69 -29.59
N GLU A 271 8.30 21.49 -29.01
CA GLU A 271 9.60 20.84 -28.76
C GLU A 271 10.37 20.62 -30.07
N ARG A 272 9.69 20.13 -31.11
CA ARG A 272 10.30 19.96 -32.44
C ARG A 272 10.82 21.27 -33.02
N ALA A 273 10.02 22.33 -32.94
CA ALA A 273 10.43 23.69 -33.40
C ALA A 273 11.62 24.23 -32.61
N LEU A 274 11.67 23.97 -31.29
CA LEU A 274 12.85 24.35 -30.47
C LEU A 274 14.10 23.56 -30.85
N ARG A 275 14.01 22.26 -31.10
CA ARG A 275 15.14 21.45 -31.58
C ARG A 275 15.65 21.88 -32.93
N GLU A 276 14.76 22.23 -33.87
CA GLU A 276 15.15 22.77 -35.19
C GLU A 276 15.84 24.12 -35.06
N ARG A 277 15.42 24.99 -34.13
CA ARG A 277 16.13 26.27 -33.87
C ARG A 277 17.54 26.06 -33.27
N LEU A 278 17.67 25.13 -32.32
CA LEU A 278 18.93 24.77 -31.70
C LEU A 278 19.93 24.14 -32.68
N SER A 279 19.45 23.41 -33.69
CA SER A 279 20.32 22.79 -34.70
C SER A 279 20.82 23.78 -35.76
N ARG A 280 20.32 25.02 -35.78
CA ARG A 280 20.73 26.09 -36.68
C ARG A 280 21.68 27.15 -36.03
N LEU A 281 21.93 26.97 -34.73
CA LEU A 281 22.93 27.74 -33.97
C LEU A 281 24.24 26.97 -33.88
#